data_3d5cdb4a0145622934ba5cae180922b3
#
_entry.id   3d5cdb4a0145622934ba5cae180922b3
#
_cell.length_a   1.000
_cell.length_b   1.000
_cell.length_c   1.000
_cell.angle_alpha   90.00
_cell.angle_beta   90.00
_cell.angle_gamma   90.00
#
_symmetry.space_group_name_H-M   'P 1'
#
loop_
_entity.id
_entity.type
_entity.pdbx_description
1 polymer ?
#
loop_
_entity_poly.entity_id
_entity_poly.type
_entity_poly.pdbx_seq_one_letter_code
_entity_poly.pdbx_strand_id
1 'polypeptide(L)'
;MAFKTYLETKGRKTGKIHKVELLVVRYNDKFYFSRRNPNGDWLKNAIENSDVTVSFDGQTFPGKAKLVTDILLNKKICRLKYEDEKRANEDRIVLEVNSI
;
A
#
# COMPACT_ATOMS: atom_id res chain seq x y z
N MET A 1 -5.97 10.50 -6.99
CA MET A 1 -4.76 10.60 -7.83
C MET A 1 -3.59 9.90 -7.17
N ALA A 2 -2.87 9.08 -7.92
CA ALA A 2 -1.74 8.33 -7.37
C ALA A 2 -0.44 9.12 -7.49
N PHE A 3 0.45 8.95 -6.52
CA PHE A 3 1.76 9.59 -6.52
C PHE A 3 2.83 8.62 -6.00
N LYS A 4 4.08 8.91 -6.32
CA LYS A 4 5.20 8.04 -5.91
C LYS A 4 5.57 8.27 -4.44
N THR A 5 5.75 7.15 -3.73
CA THR A 5 6.19 7.14 -2.33
C THR A 5 7.20 6.03 -2.14
N TYR A 6 7.80 6.03 -0.95
CA TYR A 6 8.57 4.90 -0.48
C TYR A 6 7.84 4.25 0.67
N LEU A 7 7.68 2.93 0.62
CA LEU A 7 7.13 2.14 1.71
C LEU A 7 8.26 1.37 2.38
N GLU A 8 8.43 1.57 3.66
CA GLU A 8 9.39 0.81 4.46
C GLU A 8 8.65 -0.26 5.25
N THR A 9 9.08 -1.50 5.05
CA THR A 9 8.52 -2.65 5.75
C THR A 9 9.64 -3.39 6.46
N LYS A 10 9.30 -4.08 7.55
CA LYS A 10 10.24 -4.91 8.28
C LYS A 10 10.20 -6.33 7.71
N GLY A 11 11.35 -6.88 7.35
CA GLY A 11 11.45 -8.23 6.81
C GLY A 11 10.96 -9.27 7.81
N ARG A 12 10.07 -10.15 7.36
CA ARG A 12 9.45 -11.16 8.21
C ARG A 12 10.42 -12.25 8.69
N LYS A 13 11.51 -12.46 7.96
CA LYS A 13 12.52 -13.49 8.30
C LYS A 13 13.76 -12.90 8.95
N THR A 14 14.22 -11.75 8.49
CA THR A 14 15.50 -11.17 8.91
C THR A 14 15.34 -9.99 9.87
N GLY A 15 14.15 -9.39 9.94
CA GLY A 15 13.92 -8.19 10.73
C GLY A 15 14.53 -6.92 10.13
N LYS A 16 15.15 -7.01 8.96
CA LYS A 16 15.74 -5.85 8.28
C LYS A 16 14.66 -4.98 7.64
N ILE A 17 14.93 -3.67 7.62
CA ILE A 17 14.04 -2.71 6.95
C ILE A 17 14.26 -2.78 5.44
N HIS A 18 13.17 -2.94 4.71
CA HIS A 18 13.15 -2.93 3.26
C HIS A 18 12.37 -1.70 2.78
N LYS A 19 12.96 -0.94 1.87
CA LYS A 19 12.37 0.26 1.31
C LYS A 19 12.10 0.06 -0.18
N VAL A 20 10.85 0.23 -0.59
CA VAL A 20 10.44 0.08 -1.99
C VAL A 20 9.71 1.33 -2.48
N GLU A 21 9.92 1.68 -3.74
CA GLU A 21 9.19 2.78 -4.38
C GLU A 21 7.88 2.25 -4.96
N LEU A 22 6.77 2.87 -4.56
CA LEU A 22 5.44 2.44 -4.96
C LEU A 22 4.55 3.64 -5.24
N LEU A 23 3.57 3.45 -6.12
CA LEU A 23 2.49 4.40 -6.28
C LEU A 23 1.49 4.21 -5.14
N VAL A 24 1.05 5.31 -4.55
CA VAL A 24 0.09 5.31 -3.46
C VAL A 24 -1.10 6.20 -3.81
N VAL A 25 -2.26 5.85 -3.29
CA VAL A 25 -3.46 6.69 -3.31
C VAL A 25 -3.73 7.14 -1.88
N ARG A 26 -3.93 8.44 -1.67
CA ARG A 26 -4.36 8.97 -0.38
C ARG A 26 -5.86 9.20 -0.41
N TYR A 27 -6.59 8.55 0.51
CA TYR A 27 -8.03 8.61 0.58
C TYR A 27 -8.46 8.52 2.05
N ASN A 28 -9.34 9.43 2.48
CA ASN A 28 -9.79 9.51 3.88
C ASN A 28 -8.63 9.57 4.90
N ASP A 29 -7.59 10.32 4.57
CA ASP A 29 -6.38 10.48 5.38
C ASP A 29 -5.58 9.19 5.60
N LYS A 30 -5.80 8.19 4.76
CA LYS A 30 -5.07 6.93 4.77
C LYS A 30 -4.35 6.73 3.46
N PHE A 31 -3.30 5.91 3.49
CA PHE A 31 -2.52 5.56 2.31
C PHE A 31 -2.93 4.17 1.83
N TYR A 32 -3.13 4.02 0.51
CA TYR A 32 -3.54 2.76 -0.08
C TYR A 32 -2.57 2.34 -1.17
N PHE A 33 -2.05 1.12 -1.04
CA PHE A 33 -1.17 0.50 -2.03
C PHE A 33 -1.91 -0.67 -2.66
N SER A 34 -1.72 -0.88 -3.95
CA SER A 34 -2.36 -1.99 -4.63
C SER A 34 -1.34 -2.82 -5.40
N ARG A 35 -1.61 -4.13 -5.50
CA ARG A 35 -0.74 -5.06 -6.20
C ARG A 35 -1.57 -6.21 -6.78
N ARG A 36 -1.21 -6.64 -8.00
CA ARG A 36 -1.85 -7.82 -8.62
C ARG A 36 -1.36 -9.12 -8.02
N ASN A 37 -0.05 -9.20 -7.73
CA ASN A 37 0.57 -10.43 -7.25
C ASN A 37 0.59 -10.47 -5.72
N PRO A 38 -0.15 -11.42 -5.08
CA PRO A 38 -0.15 -11.53 -3.62
C PRO A 38 1.17 -12.04 -3.04
N ASN A 39 2.08 -12.50 -3.88
CA ASN A 39 3.36 -13.07 -3.45
C ASN A 39 4.50 -12.05 -3.39
N GLY A 40 4.20 -10.76 -3.52
CA GLY A 40 5.20 -9.70 -3.39
C GLY A 40 5.76 -9.61 -1.98
N ASP A 41 7.09 -9.47 -1.87
CA ASP A 41 7.77 -9.46 -0.57
C ASP A 41 7.32 -8.30 0.32
N TRP A 42 7.18 -7.09 -0.23
CA TRP A 42 6.75 -5.95 0.58
C TRP A 42 5.35 -6.14 1.15
N LEU A 43 4.45 -6.76 0.37
CA LEU A 43 3.09 -7.03 0.82
C LEU A 43 3.08 -8.06 1.94
N LYS A 44 3.82 -9.16 1.78
CA LYS A 44 3.94 -10.17 2.82
C LYS A 44 4.57 -9.64 4.08
N ASN A 45 5.61 -8.81 3.95
CA ASN A 45 6.27 -8.18 5.09
C ASN A 45 5.30 -7.28 5.86
N ALA A 46 4.50 -6.48 5.14
CA ALA A 46 3.53 -5.57 5.76
C ALA A 46 2.39 -6.32 6.45
N ILE A 47 1.99 -7.48 5.94
CA ILE A 47 0.98 -8.31 6.58
C ILE A 47 1.52 -8.95 7.86
N GLU A 48 2.73 -9.46 7.82
CA GLU A 48 3.37 -10.12 8.96
C GLU A 48 3.76 -9.12 10.06
N ASN A 49 4.31 -7.99 9.66
CA ASN A 49 4.69 -6.88 10.54
C ASN A 49 3.94 -5.64 10.10
N SER A 50 2.85 -5.31 10.78
CA SER A 50 1.96 -4.21 10.40
C SER A 50 2.57 -2.82 10.63
N ASP A 51 3.66 -2.71 11.37
CA ASP A 51 4.37 -1.44 11.54
C ASP A 51 5.14 -1.11 10.28
N VAL A 52 4.70 -0.08 9.57
CA VAL A 52 5.31 0.37 8.31
C VAL A 52 5.52 1.87 8.34
N THR A 53 6.31 2.38 7.41
CA THR A 53 6.52 3.83 7.28
C THR A 53 6.35 4.22 5.81
N VAL A 54 5.54 5.25 5.59
CA VAL A 54 5.35 5.84 4.26
C VAL A 54 6.17 7.12 4.19
N SER A 55 6.99 7.28 3.15
CA SER A 55 7.85 8.45 2.99
C SER A 55 7.63 9.11 1.63
N PHE A 56 7.45 10.43 1.63
CA PHE A 56 7.43 11.24 0.40
C PHE A 56 7.70 12.70 0.76
N ASP A 57 8.23 13.45 -0.21
CA ASP A 57 8.55 14.88 -0.05
C ASP A 57 9.39 15.19 1.20
N GLY A 58 10.34 14.31 1.51
CA GLY A 58 11.22 14.49 2.67
C GLY A 58 10.56 14.27 4.02
N GLN A 59 9.30 13.81 4.05
CA GLN A 59 8.55 13.53 5.28
C GLN A 59 8.34 12.04 5.44
N THR A 60 8.22 11.60 6.69
CA THR A 60 7.95 10.20 7.03
C THR A 60 6.68 10.10 7.87
N PHE A 61 5.87 9.08 7.57
CA PHE A 61 4.61 8.84 8.25
C PHE A 61 4.58 7.39 8.74
N PRO A 62 4.90 7.14 10.00
CA PRO A 62 4.74 5.80 10.55
C PRO A 62 3.26 5.44 10.64
N GLY A 63 2.94 4.18 10.44
CA GLY A 63 1.56 3.74 10.45
C GLY A 63 1.40 2.24 10.62
N LYS A 64 0.13 1.82 10.64
CA LYS A 64 -0.26 0.41 10.72
C LYS A 64 -0.88 -0.01 9.40
N ALA A 65 -0.41 -1.15 8.89
CA ALA A 65 -0.88 -1.72 7.62
C ALA A 65 -1.92 -2.81 7.89
N LYS A 66 -2.93 -2.88 7.03
CA LYS A 66 -3.87 -3.99 7.02
C LYS A 66 -4.41 -4.21 5.61
N LEU A 67 -4.83 -5.43 5.30
CA LEU A 67 -5.48 -5.73 4.03
C LEU A 67 -6.88 -5.13 4.00
N VAL A 68 -7.25 -4.57 2.86
CA VAL A 68 -8.61 -4.10 2.61
C VAL A 68 -9.47 -5.30 2.23
N THR A 69 -10.47 -5.60 3.03
CA THR A 69 -11.41 -6.70 2.80
C THR A 69 -12.72 -6.24 2.20
N ASP A 70 -13.00 -4.93 2.24
CA ASP A 70 -14.20 -4.33 1.63
C ASP A 70 -14.01 -4.25 0.12
N ILE A 71 -14.82 -4.99 -0.63
CA ILE A 71 -14.75 -5.05 -2.09
C ILE A 71 -15.04 -3.68 -2.72
N LEU A 72 -15.99 -2.93 -2.19
CA LEU A 72 -16.34 -1.61 -2.72
C LEU A 72 -15.19 -0.62 -2.53
N LEU A 73 -14.55 -0.63 -1.38
CA LEU A 73 -13.39 0.22 -1.11
C LEU A 73 -12.21 -0.17 -2.01
N ASN A 74 -11.96 -1.47 -2.16
CA ASN A 74 -10.91 -1.98 -3.03
C ASN A 74 -11.08 -1.45 -4.47
N LYS A 75 -12.28 -1.59 -5.03
CA LYS A 75 -12.59 -1.10 -6.38
C LYS A 75 -12.46 0.41 -6.49
N LYS A 76 -12.88 1.15 -5.48
CA LYS A 76 -12.77 2.61 -5.46
C LYS A 76 -11.30 3.05 -5.49
N ILE A 77 -10.44 2.41 -4.70
CA ILE A 77 -9.01 2.70 -4.68
C ILE A 77 -8.38 2.41 -6.04
N CYS A 78 -8.72 1.29 -6.67
CA CYS A 78 -8.22 0.96 -8.00
C CYS A 78 -8.62 2.00 -9.04
N ARG A 79 -9.84 2.51 -8.99
CA ARG A 79 -10.30 3.57 -9.89
C ARG A 79 -9.57 4.89 -9.66
N LEU A 80 -9.27 5.22 -8.41
CA LEU A 80 -8.51 6.43 -8.08
C LEU A 80 -7.06 6.34 -8.55
N LYS A 81 -6.50 5.14 -8.56
CA LYS A 81 -5.11 4.90 -8.96
C LYS A 81 -4.94 4.80 -10.47
N TYR A 82 -5.91 4.20 -11.16
CA TYR A 82 -5.83 3.94 -12.61
C TYR A 82 -6.99 4.60 -13.34
N GLU A 83 -6.67 5.46 -14.31
CA GLU A 83 -7.67 6.11 -15.18
C GLU A 83 -8.20 5.15 -16.23
N ASP A 84 -7.40 4.14 -16.61
CA ASP A 84 -7.77 3.12 -17.58
C ASP A 84 -8.76 2.14 -16.96
N GLU A 85 -9.96 2.02 -17.54
CA GLU A 85 -10.99 1.11 -17.04
C GLU A 85 -10.53 -0.34 -16.93
N LYS A 86 -9.72 -0.80 -17.87
CA LYS A 86 -9.20 -2.17 -17.86
C LYS A 86 -8.37 -2.42 -16.61
N ARG A 87 -7.48 -1.49 -16.26
CA ARG A 87 -6.64 -1.59 -15.05
C ARG A 87 -7.46 -1.39 -13.78
N ALA A 88 -8.42 -0.47 -13.81
CA ALA A 88 -9.28 -0.20 -12.66
C ALA A 88 -10.19 -1.38 -12.32
N ASN A 89 -10.55 -2.21 -13.29
CA ASN A 89 -11.40 -3.37 -13.10
C ASN A 89 -10.64 -4.67 -12.85
N GLU A 90 -9.30 -4.65 -12.88
CA GLU A 90 -8.52 -5.83 -12.54
C GLU A 90 -8.60 -6.14 -11.05
N ASP A 91 -8.64 -7.42 -10.72
CA ASP A 91 -8.59 -7.86 -9.31
C ASP A 91 -7.21 -7.56 -8.73
N ARG A 92 -7.19 -6.75 -7.67
CA ARG A 92 -5.95 -6.35 -6.99
C ARG A 92 -6.09 -6.52 -5.50
N ILE A 93 -4.97 -6.76 -4.86
CA ILE A 93 -4.87 -6.75 -3.41
C ILE A 93 -4.55 -5.32 -3.00
N VAL A 94 -5.32 -4.77 -2.09
CA VAL A 94 -5.14 -3.40 -1.59
C VAL A 94 -4.72 -3.45 -0.12
N LEU A 95 -3.62 -2.75 0.18
CA LEU A 95 -3.11 -2.59 1.52
C LEU A 95 -3.42 -1.17 2.00
N GLU A 96 -4.06 -1.06 3.15
CA GLU A 96 -4.34 0.23 3.81
C GLU A 96 -3.26 0.50 4.84
N VAL A 97 -2.71 1.71 4.82
CA VAL A 97 -1.82 2.19 5.89
C VAL A 97 -2.48 3.37 6.58
N ASN A 98 -2.75 3.18 7.85
CA ASN A 98 -3.36 4.19 8.72
C ASN A 98 -2.23 4.87 9.50
N SER A 99 -1.94 6.13 9.22
CA SER A 99 -0.86 6.84 9.91
C SER A 99 -1.22 7.10 11.38
N ILE A 100 -0.22 6.95 12.19
CA ILE A 100 -0.36 7.10 13.64
C ILE A 100 -0.25 8.57 14.04
#